data_25675ca8aacfafb3eccc8ff72142c25f
#
_entry.id   25675ca8aacfafb3eccc8ff72142c25f
#
_cell.length_a   1.000
_cell.length_b   1.000
_cell.length_c   1.000
_cell.angle_alpha   90.00
_cell.angle_beta   90.00
_cell.angle_gamma   90.00
#
_symmetry.space_group_name_H-M   'P 1'
#
loop_
_entity.id
_entity.type
_entity.pdbx_description
1 polymer ?
#
loop_
_entity_poly.entity_id
_entity_poly.type
_entity_poly.pdbx_seq_one_letter_code
_entity_poly.pdbx_strand_id
1 'polypeptide(L)'
;MLGVTYKGVAFPLLFTMLDKRGNSNWKERTRLIDRFIQLFGAECIDSLVADREFVGKEWVEYLNNRRIRYYLRIKQNFWLRNPKSCQDVRAWHLFHGLKLGRERVYDKLFLLKGEYVYISGALLKNSDGVPKLQILICYNRPEEAVATYKQRWQIETCFRAMKSSGFNIEDTHLRDIDRIARLTAMVCIALAWAYLVGEHKDINVKAIRILKHGKRAKSLIKYGLEEIANVLLRPLYKPKFDVFKFLSCT
;
A
#
# COMPACT_ATOMS: atom_id res chain seq x y z
N MET A 1 -4.48 8.81 -1.33
CA MET A 1 -5.12 7.77 -0.48
C MET A 1 -4.05 7.15 0.41
N LEU A 2 -4.36 6.98 1.68
CA LEU A 2 -3.59 6.25 2.68
C LEU A 2 -4.38 4.99 3.05
N GLY A 3 -3.72 3.83 3.01
CA GLY A 3 -4.34 2.56 3.36
C GLY A 3 -3.55 1.83 4.43
N VAL A 4 -4.24 1.01 5.21
CA VAL A 4 -3.66 0.10 6.20
C VAL A 4 -3.58 -1.29 5.60
N THR A 5 -2.43 -1.95 5.74
CA THR A 5 -2.21 -3.31 5.24
C THR A 5 -2.66 -4.35 6.26
N TYR A 6 -3.45 -5.32 5.82
CA TYR A 6 -3.94 -6.41 6.67
C TYR A 6 -4.07 -7.69 5.86
N LYS A 7 -3.39 -8.75 6.25
CA LYS A 7 -3.49 -10.10 5.65
C LYS A 7 -3.45 -10.12 4.11
N GLY A 8 -2.58 -9.33 3.51
CA GLY A 8 -2.39 -9.31 2.05
C GLY A 8 -3.32 -8.36 1.27
N VAL A 9 -4.12 -7.56 1.96
CA VAL A 9 -4.99 -6.53 1.37
C VAL A 9 -4.71 -5.18 2.05
N ALA A 10 -4.77 -4.09 1.29
CA ALA A 10 -4.78 -2.75 1.88
C ALA A 10 -6.22 -2.24 1.95
N PHE A 11 -6.57 -1.68 3.10
CA PHE A 11 -7.85 -1.03 3.32
C PHE A 11 -7.66 0.48 3.28
N PRO A 12 -8.40 1.21 2.41
CA PRO A 12 -8.36 2.66 2.39
C PRO A 12 -8.84 3.23 3.72
N LEU A 13 -8.00 4.05 4.35
CA LEU A 13 -8.35 4.66 5.63
C LEU A 13 -8.64 6.16 5.48
N LEU A 14 -7.74 6.88 4.80
CA LEU A 14 -7.89 8.29 4.53
C LEU A 14 -7.58 8.58 3.06
N PHE A 15 -8.32 9.52 2.48
CA PHE A 15 -8.02 10.01 1.15
C PHE A 15 -8.41 11.49 0.99
N THR A 16 -7.86 12.10 -0.04
CA THR A 16 -8.23 13.43 -0.50
C THR A 16 -8.35 13.37 -2.01
N MET A 17 -9.45 13.85 -2.55
CA MET A 17 -9.58 14.08 -3.98
C MET A 17 -8.83 15.35 -4.34
N LEU A 18 -8.11 15.30 -5.44
CA LEU A 18 -7.29 16.42 -5.94
C LEU A 18 -7.83 16.82 -7.30
N ASP A 19 -8.23 18.10 -7.42
CA ASP A 19 -8.68 18.68 -8.69
C ASP A 19 -7.47 19.07 -9.54
N LYS A 20 -6.73 18.08 -9.94
CA LYS A 20 -5.57 18.27 -10.82
C LYS A 20 -5.18 16.98 -11.53
N ARG A 21 -4.47 17.12 -12.63
CA ARG A 21 -3.80 15.99 -13.30
C ARG A 21 -2.44 15.70 -12.63
N GLY A 22 -2.03 14.45 -12.65
CA GLY A 22 -0.74 14.00 -12.17
C GLY A 22 -0.70 13.62 -10.69
N ASN A 23 0.50 13.55 -10.13
CA ASN A 23 0.72 13.02 -8.79
C ASN A 23 0.53 14.08 -7.70
N SER A 24 0.27 13.60 -6.48
CA SER A 24 0.28 14.46 -5.29
C SER A 24 1.65 15.10 -5.06
N ASN A 25 1.67 16.34 -4.61
CA ASN A 25 2.87 17.00 -4.15
C ASN A 25 3.16 16.68 -2.66
N TRP A 26 4.30 17.14 -2.15
CA TRP A 26 4.68 16.85 -0.77
C TRP A 26 3.73 17.47 0.27
N LYS A 27 3.19 18.70 0.03
CA LYS A 27 2.23 19.36 0.93
C LYS A 27 0.93 18.59 1.08
N GLU A 28 0.44 18.01 -0.01
CA GLU A 28 -0.78 17.19 0.01
C GLU A 28 -0.56 15.88 0.76
N ARG A 29 0.63 15.31 0.66
CA ARG A 29 1.01 14.09 1.38
C ARG A 29 1.16 14.35 2.87
N THR A 30 1.84 15.45 3.25
CA THR A 30 2.01 15.81 4.65
C THR A 30 0.66 16.08 5.32
N ARG A 31 -0.24 16.82 4.67
CA ARG A 31 -1.60 17.04 5.20
C ARG A 31 -2.35 15.74 5.46
N LEU A 32 -2.18 14.73 4.61
CA LEU A 32 -2.84 13.44 4.79
C LEU A 32 -2.27 12.67 5.99
N ILE A 33 -0.95 12.71 6.18
CA ILE A 33 -0.29 12.09 7.35
C ILE A 33 -0.60 12.89 8.63
N ASP A 34 -0.57 14.23 8.59
CA ASP A 34 -0.94 15.06 9.73
C ASP A 34 -2.38 14.78 10.19
N ARG A 35 -3.30 14.62 9.24
CA ARG A 35 -4.68 14.22 9.55
C ARG A 35 -4.75 12.83 10.18
N PHE A 36 -3.93 11.88 9.71
CA PHE A 36 -3.84 10.56 10.33
C PHE A 36 -3.34 10.66 11.77
N ILE A 37 -2.26 11.40 11.99
CA ILE A 37 -1.66 11.59 13.31
C ILE A 37 -2.65 12.28 14.27
N GLN A 38 -3.40 13.25 13.79
CA GLN A 38 -4.42 13.95 14.58
C GLN A 38 -5.55 13.02 15.02
N LEU A 39 -5.94 12.06 14.18
CA LEU A 39 -7.05 11.14 14.46
C LEU A 39 -6.64 9.93 15.30
N PHE A 40 -5.43 9.41 15.10
CA PHE A 40 -5.04 8.09 15.62
C PHE A 40 -3.76 8.11 16.45
N GLY A 41 -2.99 9.21 16.44
CA GLY A 41 -1.67 9.29 17.05
C GLY A 41 -0.53 8.85 16.11
N ALA A 42 0.67 9.39 16.35
CA ALA A 42 1.86 9.04 15.56
C ALA A 42 2.35 7.63 15.87
N GLU A 43 2.11 7.14 17.07
CA GLU A 43 2.49 5.82 17.58
C GLU A 43 1.76 4.68 16.84
N CYS A 44 0.62 4.97 16.21
CA CYS A 44 -0.10 4.02 15.37
C CYS A 44 0.57 3.77 14.01
N ILE A 45 1.60 4.55 13.65
CA ILE A 45 2.33 4.34 12.40
C ILE A 45 3.52 3.41 12.68
N ASP A 46 3.37 2.12 12.37
CA ASP A 46 4.51 1.21 12.38
C ASP A 46 5.51 1.58 11.29
N SER A 47 5.07 1.65 10.06
CA SER A 47 5.90 2.06 8.93
C SER A 47 5.07 2.55 7.74
N LEU A 48 5.65 3.44 6.94
CA LEU A 48 5.05 3.97 5.71
C LEU A 48 5.78 3.40 4.50
N VAL A 49 5.06 2.79 3.58
CA VAL A 49 5.62 2.31 2.31
C VAL A 49 5.04 3.08 1.13
N ALA A 50 5.89 3.53 0.22
CA ALA A 50 5.44 4.24 -0.97
C ALA A 50 6.39 4.05 -2.16
N ASP A 51 5.85 4.27 -3.37
CA ASP A 51 6.61 4.07 -4.61
C ASP A 51 7.57 5.25 -4.89
N ARG A 52 8.41 5.07 -5.90
CA ARG A 52 9.48 5.99 -6.34
C ARG A 52 9.00 7.40 -6.68
N GLU A 53 7.72 7.57 -6.98
CA GLU A 53 7.12 8.88 -7.27
C GLU A 53 6.95 9.74 -6.01
N PHE A 54 7.02 9.11 -4.84
CA PHE A 54 6.91 9.79 -3.54
C PHE A 54 8.24 10.29 -3.00
N VAL A 55 9.34 10.17 -3.74
CA VAL A 55 10.67 10.56 -3.27
C VAL A 55 10.98 12.02 -3.65
N GLY A 56 11.07 12.89 -2.65
CA GLY A 56 11.44 14.29 -2.76
C GLY A 56 12.13 14.77 -1.49
N LYS A 57 12.91 15.87 -1.57
CA LYS A 57 13.63 16.41 -0.41
C LYS A 57 12.67 16.70 0.73
N GLU A 58 11.70 17.54 0.50
CA GLU A 58 10.76 18.04 1.51
C GLU A 58 9.91 16.92 2.13
N TRP A 59 9.63 15.87 1.36
CA TRP A 59 8.90 14.71 1.86
C TRP A 59 9.75 13.84 2.77
N VAL A 60 11.00 13.58 2.41
CA VAL A 60 11.94 12.81 3.25
C VAL A 60 12.29 13.59 4.52
N GLU A 61 12.55 14.89 4.41
CA GLU A 61 12.77 15.79 5.52
C GLU A 61 11.60 15.78 6.52
N TYR A 62 10.36 15.89 6.03
CA TYR A 62 9.17 15.80 6.86
C TYR A 62 9.10 14.48 7.64
N LEU A 63 9.33 13.35 6.97
CA LEU A 63 9.29 12.03 7.60
C LEU A 63 10.41 11.86 8.64
N ASN A 64 11.63 12.32 8.32
CA ASN A 64 12.78 12.30 9.22
C ASN A 64 12.52 13.13 10.48
N ASN A 65 12.04 14.37 10.33
CA ASN A 65 11.77 15.29 11.42
C ASN A 65 10.70 14.75 12.38
N ARG A 66 9.71 14.02 11.83
CA ARG A 66 8.67 13.36 12.61
C ARG A 66 9.06 11.97 13.14
N ARG A 67 10.26 11.49 12.79
CA ARG A 67 10.76 10.15 13.13
C ARG A 67 9.82 9.03 12.69
N ILE A 68 9.10 9.26 11.59
CA ILE A 68 8.21 8.24 10.99
C ILE A 68 9.08 7.25 10.25
N ARG A 69 8.97 5.97 10.59
CA ARG A 69 9.63 4.91 9.83
C ARG A 69 9.01 4.82 8.44
N TYR A 70 9.84 4.76 7.43
CA TYR A 70 9.39 4.61 6.05
C TYR A 70 10.32 3.72 5.24
N TYR A 71 9.79 3.15 4.18
CA TYR A 71 10.51 2.42 3.16
C TYR A 71 10.04 2.92 1.79
N LEU A 72 10.86 3.78 1.17
CA LEU A 72 10.56 4.40 -0.11
C LEU A 72 11.49 3.86 -1.19
N ARG A 73 10.91 3.48 -2.31
CA ARG A 73 11.71 3.06 -3.46
C ARG A 73 12.29 4.27 -4.17
N ILE A 74 13.59 4.20 -4.54
CA ILE A 74 14.26 5.23 -5.34
C ILE A 74 14.56 4.73 -6.75
N LYS A 75 14.81 5.67 -7.67
CA LYS A 75 15.33 5.35 -8.99
C LYS A 75 16.81 4.95 -8.87
N GLN A 76 17.23 4.00 -9.69
CA GLN A 76 18.61 3.48 -9.67
C GLN A 76 19.69 4.55 -9.95
N ASN A 77 19.33 5.58 -10.71
CA ASN A 77 20.22 6.67 -11.09
C ASN A 77 20.24 7.86 -10.12
N PHE A 78 19.60 7.75 -8.93
CA PHE A 78 19.73 8.80 -7.93
C PHE A 78 21.17 8.90 -7.43
N TRP A 79 21.58 10.14 -7.17
CA TRP A 79 22.85 10.43 -6.53
C TRP A 79 22.71 10.32 -5.02
N LEU A 80 23.68 9.68 -4.41
CA LEU A 80 23.83 9.51 -2.98
C LEU A 80 25.22 10.00 -2.59
N ARG A 81 25.31 10.77 -1.53
CA ARG A 81 26.60 11.21 -1.02
C ARG A 81 26.96 10.40 0.22
N ASN A 82 28.17 9.87 0.23
CA ASN A 82 28.74 9.29 1.44
C ASN A 82 29.21 10.44 2.37
N PRO A 83 28.62 10.63 3.55
CA PRO A 83 28.96 11.76 4.41
C PRO A 83 30.40 11.74 4.94
N LYS A 84 31.04 10.56 5.01
CA LYS A 84 32.42 10.42 5.50
C LYS A 84 33.45 10.74 4.44
N SER A 85 33.26 10.26 3.20
CA SER A 85 34.22 10.50 2.11
C SER A 85 33.86 11.68 1.21
N CYS A 86 32.69 12.30 1.43
CA CYS A 86 32.13 13.36 0.58
C CYS A 86 31.98 12.98 -0.90
N GLN A 87 32.07 11.70 -1.21
CA GLN A 87 31.94 11.20 -2.59
C GLN A 87 30.49 10.97 -2.96
N ASP A 88 30.14 11.42 -4.16
CA ASP A 88 28.84 11.14 -4.76
C ASP A 88 28.90 9.84 -5.58
N VAL A 89 27.90 8.98 -5.39
CA VAL A 89 27.78 7.69 -6.07
C VAL A 89 26.36 7.49 -6.57
N ARG A 90 26.21 6.91 -7.75
CA ARG A 90 24.88 6.49 -8.21
C ARG A 90 24.38 5.31 -7.36
N ALA A 91 23.11 5.33 -7.02
CA ALA A 91 22.53 4.32 -6.15
C ALA A 91 22.76 2.89 -6.64
N TRP A 92 22.68 2.64 -7.94
CA TRP A 92 22.92 1.31 -8.51
C TRP A 92 24.36 0.80 -8.34
N HIS A 93 25.37 1.68 -8.27
CA HIS A 93 26.75 1.28 -8.02
C HIS A 93 26.93 0.56 -6.69
N LEU A 94 26.17 0.96 -5.66
CA LEU A 94 26.20 0.30 -4.35
C LEU A 94 25.78 -1.17 -4.42
N PHE A 95 25.03 -1.53 -5.44
CA PHE A 95 24.48 -2.89 -5.61
C PHE A 95 25.12 -3.65 -6.77
N HIS A 96 26.23 -3.14 -7.30
CA HIS A 96 27.00 -3.85 -8.33
C HIS A 96 27.39 -5.24 -7.84
N GLY A 97 27.29 -6.25 -8.69
CA GLY A 97 27.58 -7.65 -8.36
C GLY A 97 26.55 -8.34 -7.47
N LEU A 98 25.41 -7.70 -7.17
CA LEU A 98 24.36 -8.36 -6.40
C LEU A 98 23.71 -9.50 -7.21
N LYS A 99 23.69 -10.71 -6.63
CA LYS A 99 23.08 -11.89 -7.28
C LYS A 99 21.56 -11.87 -7.18
N LEU A 100 20.90 -12.50 -8.15
CA LEU A 100 19.44 -12.65 -8.17
C LEU A 100 18.91 -13.33 -6.89
N GLY A 101 17.85 -12.78 -6.31
CA GLY A 101 17.25 -13.25 -5.07
C GLY A 101 18.03 -12.84 -3.80
N ARG A 102 19.12 -12.07 -3.95
CA ARG A 102 19.90 -11.59 -2.80
C ARG A 102 19.58 -10.15 -2.48
N GLU A 103 19.78 -9.81 -1.22
CA GLU A 103 19.64 -8.47 -0.64
C GLU A 103 21.01 -7.96 -0.19
N ARG A 104 21.20 -6.66 -0.19
CA ARG A 104 22.33 -5.97 0.42
C ARG A 104 21.80 -4.82 1.25
N VAL A 105 22.22 -4.75 2.49
CA VAL A 105 21.86 -3.72 3.47
C VAL A 105 23.11 -2.92 3.79
N TYR A 106 22.94 -1.60 3.89
CA TYR A 106 23.99 -0.70 4.38
C TYR A 106 23.58 -0.19 5.75
N ASP A 107 24.42 -0.47 6.74
CA ASP A 107 24.29 -0.04 8.13
C ASP A 107 24.77 1.39 8.39
N LYS A 108 25.19 2.10 7.33
CA LYS A 108 25.64 3.48 7.35
C LYS A 108 24.68 4.42 6.64
N LEU A 109 24.68 5.68 7.11
CA LEU A 109 23.88 6.73 6.51
C LEU A 109 24.50 7.24 5.21
N PHE A 110 23.63 7.62 4.28
CA PHE A 110 23.95 8.37 3.07
C PHE A 110 23.11 9.65 3.04
N LEU A 111 23.60 10.65 2.30
CA LEU A 111 22.81 11.84 2.02
C LEU A 111 22.09 11.67 0.67
N LEU A 112 20.78 11.81 0.69
CA LEU A 112 19.94 11.91 -0.48
C LEU A 112 19.28 13.28 -0.52
N LYS A 113 19.68 14.13 -1.48
CA LYS A 113 19.15 15.51 -1.59
C LYS A 113 19.29 16.34 -0.31
N GLY A 114 20.32 16.08 0.49
CA GLY A 114 20.55 16.76 1.77
C GLY A 114 20.00 16.04 3.00
N GLU A 115 19.19 15.00 2.85
CA GLU A 115 18.61 14.24 3.95
C GLU A 115 19.37 12.95 4.23
N TYR A 116 19.57 12.65 5.52
CA TYR A 116 20.18 11.40 5.95
C TYR A 116 19.20 10.23 5.83
N VAL A 117 19.64 9.16 5.15
CA VAL A 117 18.84 7.96 4.94
C VAL A 117 19.72 6.71 5.03
N TYR A 118 19.15 5.60 5.51
CA TYR A 118 19.70 4.27 5.30
C TYR A 118 19.28 3.73 3.94
N ILE A 119 20.05 2.76 3.43
CA ILE A 119 19.83 2.22 2.09
C ILE A 119 19.88 0.69 2.15
N SER A 120 18.92 0.09 1.47
CA SER A 120 18.86 -1.35 1.21
C SER A 120 18.49 -1.60 -0.24
N GLY A 121 18.84 -2.75 -0.77
CA GLY A 121 18.42 -3.13 -2.10
C GLY A 121 18.43 -4.62 -2.32
N ALA A 122 17.61 -5.06 -3.27
CA ALA A 122 17.50 -6.45 -3.68
C ALA A 122 17.41 -6.56 -5.21
N LEU A 123 18.01 -7.60 -5.78
CA LEU A 123 17.84 -7.97 -7.18
C LEU A 123 16.75 -9.05 -7.26
N LEU A 124 15.56 -8.67 -7.70
CA LEU A 124 14.37 -9.51 -7.72
C LEU A 124 13.86 -9.68 -9.16
N LYS A 125 13.17 -10.79 -9.45
CA LYS A 125 12.42 -10.92 -10.71
C LYS A 125 11.15 -10.06 -10.66
N ASN A 126 10.87 -9.35 -11.76
CA ASN A 126 9.58 -8.70 -11.97
C ASN A 126 8.51 -9.73 -12.39
N SER A 127 7.29 -9.27 -12.68
CA SER A 127 6.17 -10.10 -13.18
C SER A 127 6.54 -10.91 -14.43
N ASP A 128 7.41 -10.38 -15.27
CA ASP A 128 7.83 -10.96 -16.56
C ASP A 128 9.06 -11.87 -16.41
N GLY A 129 9.49 -12.12 -15.17
CA GLY A 129 10.65 -12.94 -14.86
C GLY A 129 12.00 -12.24 -15.04
N VAL A 130 12.02 -10.97 -15.45
CA VAL A 130 13.24 -10.20 -15.72
C VAL A 130 13.85 -9.69 -14.40
N PRO A 131 15.18 -9.85 -14.19
CA PRO A 131 15.86 -9.29 -13.02
C PRO A 131 15.72 -7.77 -12.95
N LYS A 132 15.30 -7.26 -11.82
CA LYS A 132 15.12 -5.82 -11.57
C LYS A 132 15.69 -5.45 -10.23
N LEU A 133 16.62 -4.51 -10.21
CA LEU A 133 17.18 -3.95 -8.99
C LEU A 133 16.13 -3.05 -8.33
N GLN A 134 15.83 -3.35 -7.09
CA GLN A 134 14.97 -2.54 -6.21
C GLN A 134 15.85 -1.91 -5.15
N ILE A 135 15.89 -0.58 -5.09
CA ILE A 135 16.65 0.17 -4.10
C ILE A 135 15.66 0.94 -3.23
N LEU A 136 15.84 0.81 -1.94
CA LEU A 136 14.98 1.39 -0.91
C LEU A 136 15.78 2.33 -0.02
N ILE A 137 15.16 3.41 0.38
CA ILE A 137 15.65 4.29 1.44
C ILE A 137 14.73 4.19 2.64
N CYS A 138 15.28 4.37 3.83
CA CYS A 138 14.53 4.33 5.06
C CYS A 138 15.13 5.24 6.14
N TYR A 139 14.29 5.58 7.13
CA TYR A 139 14.71 6.33 8.32
C TYR A 139 15.56 5.46 9.26
N ASN A 140 15.12 4.22 9.49
CA ASN A 140 15.80 3.24 10.35
C ASN A 140 15.46 1.81 9.91
N ARG A 141 16.09 0.80 10.53
CA ARG A 141 15.90 -0.64 10.26
C ARG A 141 15.99 -1.01 8.78
N PRO A 142 17.13 -0.72 8.15
CA PRO A 142 17.32 -1.03 6.73
C PRO A 142 17.25 -2.53 6.40
N GLU A 143 17.45 -3.41 7.38
CA GLU A 143 17.31 -4.86 7.28
C GLU A 143 15.88 -5.33 7.03
N GLU A 144 14.88 -4.57 7.50
CA GLU A 144 13.46 -4.87 7.30
C GLU A 144 12.93 -4.32 5.97
N ALA A 145 13.70 -3.47 5.28
CA ALA A 145 13.22 -2.66 4.17
C ALA A 145 12.62 -3.47 3.02
N VAL A 146 13.30 -4.51 2.57
CA VAL A 146 12.84 -5.30 1.41
C VAL A 146 11.61 -6.12 1.76
N ALA A 147 11.56 -6.71 2.96
CA ALA A 147 10.42 -7.49 3.42
C ALA A 147 9.16 -6.61 3.60
N THR A 148 9.31 -5.47 4.28
CA THR A 148 8.20 -4.53 4.54
C THR A 148 7.71 -3.88 3.26
N TYR A 149 8.63 -3.50 2.35
CA TYR A 149 8.24 -2.87 1.09
C TYR A 149 7.39 -3.76 0.18
N LYS A 150 7.47 -5.07 0.30
CA LYS A 150 6.58 -6.00 -0.42
C LYS A 150 5.10 -5.75 -0.11
N GLN A 151 4.78 -5.24 1.07
CA GLN A 151 3.41 -4.92 1.46
C GLN A 151 2.81 -3.77 0.62
N ARG A 152 3.64 -2.91 0.01
CA ARG A 152 3.16 -1.85 -0.88
C ARG A 152 2.24 -2.37 -1.99
N TRP A 153 2.47 -3.60 -2.47
CA TRP A 153 1.64 -4.20 -3.52
C TRP A 153 0.17 -4.36 -3.11
N GLN A 154 -0.12 -4.40 -1.83
CA GLN A 154 -1.48 -4.57 -1.32
C GLN A 154 -2.39 -3.40 -1.71
N ILE A 155 -1.86 -2.17 -1.83
CA ILE A 155 -2.64 -1.01 -2.27
C ILE A 155 -3.08 -1.14 -3.74
N GLU A 156 -2.26 -1.76 -4.58
CA GLU A 156 -2.62 -2.03 -5.99
C GLU A 156 -3.73 -3.08 -6.08
N THR A 157 -3.72 -4.05 -5.18
CA THR A 157 -4.80 -5.05 -5.06
C THR A 157 -6.11 -4.38 -4.61
N CYS A 158 -6.04 -3.43 -3.68
CA CYS A 158 -7.17 -2.62 -3.27
C CYS A 158 -7.74 -1.81 -4.46
N PHE A 159 -6.92 -1.06 -5.17
CA PHE A 159 -7.37 -0.30 -6.34
C PHE A 159 -7.97 -1.20 -7.42
N ARG A 160 -7.39 -2.36 -7.66
CA ARG A 160 -7.96 -3.34 -8.58
C ARG A 160 -9.35 -3.81 -8.13
N ALA A 161 -9.55 -4.05 -6.84
CA ALA A 161 -10.87 -4.43 -6.31
C ALA A 161 -11.89 -3.30 -6.48
N MET A 162 -11.50 -2.03 -6.26
CA MET A 162 -12.37 -0.87 -6.47
C MET A 162 -12.74 -0.65 -7.94
N LYS A 163 -11.82 -0.94 -8.86
CA LYS A 163 -12.04 -0.80 -10.32
C LYS A 163 -12.80 -1.97 -10.94
N SER A 164 -12.80 -3.11 -10.29
CA SER A 164 -13.42 -4.34 -10.75
C SER A 164 -14.26 -4.96 -9.62
N SER A 165 -14.51 -6.24 -9.66
CA SER A 165 -15.16 -7.00 -8.59
C SER A 165 -16.59 -6.54 -8.23
N GLY A 166 -17.24 -5.75 -9.10
CA GLY A 166 -18.62 -5.26 -8.93
C GLY A 166 -18.71 -3.82 -8.41
N PHE A 167 -17.61 -3.17 -8.01
CA PHE A 167 -17.63 -1.75 -7.65
C PHE A 167 -17.51 -0.82 -8.85
N ASN A 168 -16.65 -1.16 -9.82
CA ASN A 168 -16.48 -0.49 -11.12
C ASN A 168 -16.43 1.05 -10.99
N ILE A 169 -15.67 1.55 -10.02
CA ILE A 169 -15.64 2.99 -9.68
C ILE A 169 -15.21 3.88 -10.87
N GLU A 170 -14.50 3.32 -11.84
CA GLU A 170 -14.08 4.06 -13.05
C GLU A 170 -15.20 4.25 -14.07
N ASP A 171 -16.26 3.43 -14.02
CA ASP A 171 -17.41 3.51 -14.93
C ASP A 171 -18.42 4.60 -14.50
N THR A 172 -18.10 5.32 -13.41
CA THR A 172 -18.95 6.43 -12.99
C THR A 172 -18.81 7.62 -13.95
N HIS A 173 -19.92 8.20 -14.36
CA HIS A 173 -19.95 9.43 -15.16
C HIS A 173 -19.94 10.70 -14.29
N LEU A 174 -19.69 10.56 -12.99
CA LEU A 174 -19.62 11.70 -12.07
C LEU A 174 -18.42 12.60 -12.40
N ARG A 175 -18.67 13.91 -12.45
CA ARG A 175 -17.64 14.95 -12.66
C ARG A 175 -17.39 15.79 -11.42
N ASP A 176 -18.36 15.85 -10.54
CA ASP A 176 -18.30 16.61 -9.30
C ASP A 176 -17.39 15.89 -8.29
N ILE A 177 -16.38 16.61 -7.78
CA ILE A 177 -15.35 16.06 -6.91
C ILE A 177 -15.92 15.59 -5.57
N ASP A 178 -16.88 16.33 -5.02
CA ASP A 178 -17.49 15.98 -3.73
C ASP A 178 -18.35 14.72 -3.86
N ARG A 179 -19.07 14.58 -4.97
CA ARG A 179 -19.83 13.35 -5.27
C ARG A 179 -18.91 12.16 -5.47
N ILE A 180 -17.80 12.34 -6.19
CA ILE A 180 -16.77 11.29 -6.36
C ILE A 180 -16.17 10.93 -5.00
N ALA A 181 -15.88 11.90 -4.13
CA ALA A 181 -15.37 11.65 -2.79
C ALA A 181 -16.36 10.84 -1.94
N ARG A 182 -17.65 11.21 -1.95
CA ARG A 182 -18.70 10.46 -1.23
C ARG A 182 -18.84 9.03 -1.76
N LEU A 183 -18.87 8.85 -3.08
CA LEU A 183 -18.91 7.53 -3.70
C LEU A 183 -17.69 6.69 -3.30
N THR A 184 -16.50 7.29 -3.36
CA THR A 184 -15.26 6.61 -2.95
C THR A 184 -15.31 6.19 -1.48
N ALA A 185 -15.83 7.02 -0.58
CA ALA A 185 -16.00 6.68 0.83
C ALA A 185 -16.95 5.48 1.01
N MET A 186 -18.08 5.48 0.32
CA MET A 186 -19.01 4.34 0.36
C MET A 186 -18.36 3.05 -0.17
N VAL A 187 -17.61 3.13 -1.27
CA VAL A 187 -16.88 1.98 -1.82
C VAL A 187 -15.81 1.48 -0.86
N CYS A 188 -15.11 2.36 -0.14
CA CYS A 188 -14.14 1.97 0.88
C CYS A 188 -14.79 1.17 2.02
N ILE A 189 -15.95 1.63 2.52
CA ILE A 189 -16.72 0.92 3.55
C ILE A 189 -17.21 -0.44 3.02
N ALA A 190 -17.80 -0.45 1.83
CA ALA A 190 -18.31 -1.67 1.21
C ALA A 190 -17.20 -2.70 0.93
N LEU A 191 -15.99 -2.24 0.58
CA LEU A 191 -14.83 -3.10 0.39
C LEU A 191 -14.37 -3.76 1.69
N ALA A 192 -14.33 -3.00 2.79
CA ALA A 192 -14.00 -3.54 4.10
C ALA A 192 -15.07 -4.54 4.56
N TRP A 193 -16.34 -4.20 4.41
CA TRP A 193 -17.45 -5.10 4.71
C TRP A 193 -17.40 -6.39 3.91
N ALA A 194 -17.23 -6.30 2.60
CA ALA A 194 -17.10 -7.46 1.74
C ALA A 194 -15.91 -8.36 2.12
N TYR A 195 -14.79 -7.77 2.51
CA TYR A 195 -13.64 -8.53 3.00
C TYR A 195 -13.97 -9.30 4.29
N LEU A 196 -14.54 -8.64 5.30
CA LEU A 196 -14.87 -9.25 6.58
C LEU A 196 -15.90 -10.38 6.44
N VAL A 197 -16.94 -10.15 5.66
CA VAL A 197 -17.95 -11.18 5.31
C VAL A 197 -17.28 -12.36 4.59
N GLY A 198 -16.42 -12.08 3.62
CA GLY A 198 -15.71 -13.11 2.86
C GLY A 198 -14.72 -13.91 3.72
N GLU A 199 -13.98 -13.26 4.61
CA GLU A 199 -13.08 -13.92 5.55
C GLU A 199 -13.86 -14.81 6.52
N HIS A 200 -14.94 -14.30 7.11
CA HIS A 200 -15.79 -15.08 8.00
C HIS A 200 -16.38 -16.32 7.30
N LYS A 201 -16.87 -16.14 6.07
CA LYS A 201 -17.45 -17.23 5.28
C LYS A 201 -16.40 -18.27 4.90
N ASP A 202 -15.18 -17.83 4.53
CA ASP A 202 -14.05 -18.72 4.17
C ASP A 202 -13.63 -19.59 5.36
N ILE A 203 -13.59 -19.01 6.56
CA ILE A 203 -13.14 -19.70 7.77
C ILE A 203 -14.24 -20.56 8.40
N ASN A 204 -15.47 -20.03 8.51
CA ASN A 204 -16.48 -20.62 9.41
C ASN A 204 -17.63 -21.32 8.68
N VAL A 205 -17.79 -21.11 7.36
CA VAL A 205 -18.95 -21.63 6.61
C VAL A 205 -18.53 -22.58 5.48
N LYS A 206 -17.73 -22.06 4.57
CA LYS A 206 -17.24 -22.81 3.42
C LYS A 206 -15.96 -22.20 2.89
N ALA A 207 -14.87 -22.93 2.96
CA ALA A 207 -13.59 -22.51 2.45
C ALA A 207 -13.59 -22.28 0.93
N ILE A 208 -12.87 -21.24 0.50
CA ILE A 208 -12.66 -20.99 -0.93
C ILE A 208 -11.73 -22.07 -1.49
N ARG A 209 -12.13 -22.69 -2.60
CA ARG A 209 -11.29 -23.68 -3.27
C ARG A 209 -9.93 -23.13 -3.62
N ILE A 210 -8.87 -23.87 -3.28
CA ILE A 210 -7.51 -23.60 -3.73
C ILE A 210 -7.30 -24.23 -5.10
N LEU A 211 -6.77 -23.45 -6.02
CA LEU A 211 -6.46 -23.91 -7.39
C LEU A 211 -5.11 -24.63 -7.42
N LYS A 212 -4.84 -25.38 -8.50
CA LYS A 212 -3.60 -26.17 -8.67
C LYS A 212 -2.31 -25.38 -8.45
N HIS A 213 -2.31 -24.08 -8.73
CA HIS A 213 -1.17 -23.17 -8.50
C HIS A 213 -1.11 -22.55 -7.09
N GLY A 214 -1.86 -23.08 -6.11
CA GLY A 214 -1.81 -22.67 -4.70
C GLY A 214 -2.57 -21.38 -4.34
N LYS A 215 -3.27 -20.73 -5.29
CA LYS A 215 -4.05 -19.52 -5.01
C LYS A 215 -5.54 -19.84 -4.85
N ARG A 216 -6.24 -19.03 -4.05
CA ARG A 216 -7.70 -19.10 -3.94
C ARG A 216 -8.36 -18.86 -5.30
N ALA A 217 -9.45 -19.58 -5.58
CA ALA A 217 -10.25 -19.43 -6.80
C ALA A 217 -10.93 -18.05 -6.92
N LYS A 218 -11.21 -17.42 -5.78
CA LYS A 218 -11.77 -16.06 -5.65
C LYS A 218 -11.05 -15.29 -4.56
N SER A 219 -11.00 -13.96 -4.67
CA SER A 219 -10.56 -13.12 -3.56
C SER A 219 -11.60 -13.13 -2.43
N LEU A 220 -11.15 -12.87 -1.19
CA LEU A 220 -12.08 -12.73 -0.04
C LEU A 220 -13.11 -11.64 -0.30
N ILE A 221 -12.70 -10.50 -0.87
CA ILE A 221 -13.60 -9.39 -1.21
C ILE A 221 -14.71 -9.86 -2.16
N LYS A 222 -14.36 -10.53 -3.26
CA LYS A 222 -15.35 -11.04 -4.21
C LYS A 222 -16.28 -12.08 -3.56
N TYR A 223 -15.72 -12.94 -2.72
CA TYR A 223 -16.49 -13.98 -2.05
C TYR A 223 -17.50 -13.41 -1.06
N GLY A 224 -17.12 -12.37 -0.31
CA GLY A 224 -18.03 -11.67 0.60
C GLY A 224 -19.06 -10.81 -0.15
N LEU A 225 -18.65 -10.14 -1.23
CA LEU A 225 -19.57 -9.34 -2.03
C LEU A 225 -20.67 -10.20 -2.65
N GLU A 226 -20.35 -11.42 -3.12
CA GLU A 226 -21.34 -12.38 -3.61
C GLU A 226 -22.33 -12.78 -2.49
N GLU A 227 -21.86 -12.98 -1.25
CA GLU A 227 -22.74 -13.31 -0.11
C GLU A 227 -23.67 -12.15 0.24
N ILE A 228 -23.11 -10.93 0.34
CA ILE A 228 -23.89 -9.71 0.58
C ILE A 228 -24.93 -9.52 -0.50
N ALA A 229 -24.55 -9.67 -1.77
CA ALA A 229 -25.50 -9.58 -2.88
C ALA A 229 -26.60 -10.64 -2.82
N ASN A 230 -26.31 -11.88 -2.43
CA ASN A 230 -27.31 -12.91 -2.25
C ASN A 230 -28.32 -12.52 -1.15
N VAL A 231 -27.83 -11.99 -0.01
CA VAL A 231 -28.70 -11.57 1.10
C VAL A 231 -29.58 -10.39 0.71
N LEU A 232 -29.02 -9.40 0.01
CA LEU A 232 -29.76 -8.17 -0.32
C LEU A 232 -30.71 -8.32 -1.51
N LEU A 233 -30.35 -9.14 -2.51
CA LEU A 233 -31.06 -9.19 -3.79
C LEU A 233 -31.91 -10.44 -3.98
N ARG A 234 -31.82 -11.43 -3.08
CA ARG A 234 -32.56 -12.69 -3.20
C ARG A 234 -33.46 -12.92 -1.97
N PRO A 235 -34.73 -12.56 -2.01
CA PRO A 235 -35.63 -12.63 -0.84
C PRO A 235 -35.76 -14.03 -0.21
N LEU A 236 -35.57 -15.10 -1.01
CA LEU A 236 -35.65 -16.49 -0.54
C LEU A 236 -34.31 -17.05 -0.06
N TYR A 237 -33.22 -16.27 -0.16
CA TYR A 237 -31.92 -16.71 0.31
C TYR A 237 -31.84 -16.71 1.83
N LYS A 238 -31.48 -17.85 2.40
CA LYS A 238 -31.26 -18.00 3.84
C LYS A 238 -29.75 -18.00 4.13
N PRO A 239 -29.19 -16.88 4.62
CA PRO A 239 -27.77 -16.83 4.97
C PRO A 239 -27.49 -17.71 6.18
N LYS A 240 -26.30 -18.31 6.24
CA LYS A 240 -25.86 -19.11 7.41
C LYS A 240 -25.37 -18.25 8.59
N PHE A 241 -25.21 -16.96 8.39
CA PHE A 241 -24.81 -15.98 9.39
C PHE A 241 -25.32 -14.59 9.01
N ASP A 242 -25.38 -13.70 9.99
CA ASP A 242 -25.77 -12.32 9.75
C ASP A 242 -24.59 -11.54 9.14
N VAL A 243 -24.77 -11.06 7.90
CA VAL A 243 -23.75 -10.26 7.19
C VAL A 243 -23.64 -8.84 7.76
N PHE A 244 -24.71 -8.31 8.37
CA PHE A 244 -24.78 -6.94 8.89
C PHE A 244 -24.00 -6.75 10.18
N LYS A 245 -23.73 -7.81 10.94
CA LYS A 245 -22.90 -7.74 12.14
C LYS A 245 -21.51 -7.17 11.89
N PHE A 246 -20.99 -7.23 10.64
CA PHE A 246 -19.70 -6.69 10.27
C PHE A 246 -19.73 -5.18 9.94
N LEU A 247 -20.90 -4.55 9.96
CA LEU A 247 -21.04 -3.09 9.88
C LEU A 247 -21.18 -2.45 11.26
N SER A 248 -21.39 -3.25 12.30
CA SER A 248 -21.45 -2.80 13.69
C SER A 248 -20.06 -2.84 14.33
N CYS A 249 -19.74 -1.83 15.14
CA CYS A 249 -18.53 -1.77 15.97
C CYS A 249 -18.69 -2.48 17.32
N THR A 250 -19.77 -3.24 17.50
CA THR A 250 -20.06 -4.02 18.73
C THR A 250 -19.62 -5.45 18.60
#